data_57ef048affcb933344ede8b643d43877
#
_entry.id   57ef048affcb933344ede8b643d43877
#
_cell.length_a   1.000
_cell.length_b   1.000
_cell.length_c   1.000
_cell.angle_alpha   90.00
_cell.angle_beta   90.00
_cell.angle_gamma   90.00
#
_symmetry.space_group_name_H-M   'P 1'
#
loop_
_entity.id
_entity.type
_entity.pdbx_description
1 polymer ?
#
loop_
_entity_poly.entity_id
_entity_poly.type
_entity_poly.pdbx_seq_one_letter_code
_entity_poly.pdbx_strand_id
1 'polypeptide(L)'
;KFWTRKLSKSSGLILFQQAVEELEAKGKQEDIEKWVRNNRDLFYKLSSAYMKKRGMEKALMAYIIEQHHLCGPGARDPFALQMEWLVSDHSIYCRENALYALYAGGQPEHVIKAYHILTRMRIEHSSKMVTDGLLSFQGDRELLAEELWKNWTHYSTYYKICFVNFFRMISGNFTERLLIVLKDEENDRELRLAVIRYFRKYKYDKAWEYLCCLVEEWRESDWEYAALSALALESYPGKRTIDALKKGCESRNWYIRYNSAQSLGKLIDHEQKGKLIQNEKDIYAKEMMAYKFMGTEESTDDGCD
;
A
#
# COMPACT_ATOMS: atom_id res chain seq x y z
N LYS A 1 -36.82 19.56 -12.44
CA LYS A 1 -37.71 18.42 -12.84
C LYS A 1 -37.21 17.71 -14.11
N PHE A 2 -36.77 18.42 -15.18
CA PHE A 2 -36.31 17.80 -16.45
C PHE A 2 -35.09 16.88 -16.22
N TRP A 3 -34.01 17.39 -15.64
CA TRP A 3 -32.78 16.62 -15.39
C TRP A 3 -33.02 15.45 -14.44
N THR A 4 -33.78 15.64 -13.38
CA THR A 4 -34.12 14.55 -12.45
C THR A 4 -34.77 13.37 -13.18
N ARG A 5 -35.73 13.64 -14.10
CA ARG A 5 -36.39 12.59 -14.86
C ARG A 5 -35.47 11.90 -15.87
N LYS A 6 -34.57 12.64 -16.51
CA LYS A 6 -33.60 12.10 -17.48
C LYS A 6 -32.55 11.24 -16.79
N LEU A 7 -31.91 11.78 -15.76
CA LEU A 7 -30.80 11.16 -15.06
C LEU A 7 -31.24 10.06 -14.06
N SER A 8 -32.53 9.92 -13.75
CA SER A 8 -33.02 8.81 -12.93
C SER A 8 -32.97 7.46 -13.65
N LYS A 9 -32.80 7.44 -14.97
CA LYS A 9 -32.56 6.25 -15.78
C LYS A 9 -31.05 6.04 -15.96
N SER A 10 -30.57 4.81 -15.84
CA SER A 10 -29.15 4.48 -15.99
C SER A 10 -28.60 4.90 -17.35
N SER A 11 -29.38 4.74 -18.43
CA SER A 11 -29.01 5.23 -19.77
C SER A 11 -28.82 6.75 -19.82
N GLY A 12 -29.64 7.51 -19.09
CA GLY A 12 -29.48 8.96 -19.00
C GLY A 12 -28.23 9.37 -18.24
N LEU A 13 -27.87 8.64 -17.19
CA LEU A 13 -26.67 8.89 -16.40
C LEU A 13 -25.40 8.52 -17.19
N ILE A 14 -25.43 7.45 -17.97
CA ILE A 14 -24.34 7.07 -18.88
C ILE A 14 -24.14 8.14 -19.96
N LEU A 15 -25.21 8.60 -20.61
CA LEU A 15 -25.13 9.68 -21.60
C LEU A 15 -24.63 10.99 -21.01
N PHE A 16 -24.97 11.28 -19.76
CA PHE A 16 -24.42 12.45 -19.04
C PHE A 16 -22.90 12.31 -18.89
N GLN A 17 -22.42 11.15 -18.44
CA GLN A 17 -20.98 10.92 -18.26
C GLN A 17 -20.22 11.00 -19.60
N GLN A 18 -20.75 10.43 -20.68
CA GLN A 18 -20.17 10.56 -22.02
C GLN A 18 -20.10 12.02 -22.48
N ALA A 19 -21.16 12.80 -22.23
CA ALA A 19 -21.16 14.22 -22.56
C ALA A 19 -20.13 15.02 -21.72
N VAL A 20 -19.92 14.63 -20.45
CA VAL A 20 -18.87 15.20 -19.60
C VAL A 20 -17.51 14.92 -20.21
N GLU A 21 -17.17 13.67 -20.51
CA GLU A 21 -15.90 13.25 -21.11
C GLU A 21 -15.60 13.99 -22.44
N GLU A 22 -16.62 14.17 -23.29
CA GLU A 22 -16.49 14.94 -24.52
C GLU A 22 -16.20 16.46 -24.27
N LEU A 23 -16.80 17.01 -23.21
CA LEU A 23 -16.59 18.42 -22.87
C LEU A 23 -15.21 18.62 -22.23
N GLU A 24 -14.75 17.69 -21.39
CA GLU A 24 -13.41 17.69 -20.80
C GLU A 24 -12.33 17.61 -21.89
N ALA A 25 -12.52 16.74 -22.88
CA ALA A 25 -11.64 16.66 -24.05
C ALA A 25 -11.57 17.97 -24.86
N LYS A 26 -12.59 18.84 -24.73
CA LYS A 26 -12.64 20.18 -25.32
C LYS A 26 -12.14 21.30 -24.38
N GLY A 27 -11.55 20.93 -23.22
CA GLY A 27 -10.99 21.87 -22.25
C GLY A 27 -12.03 22.62 -21.40
N LYS A 28 -13.26 22.09 -21.26
CA LYS A 28 -14.35 22.73 -20.51
C LYS A 28 -14.53 22.18 -19.09
N GLN A 29 -13.46 21.70 -18.48
CA GLN A 29 -13.51 21.11 -17.15
C GLN A 29 -14.08 22.05 -16.09
N GLU A 30 -13.64 23.31 -16.06
CA GLU A 30 -14.14 24.31 -15.08
C GLU A 30 -15.64 24.55 -15.18
N ASP A 31 -16.19 24.58 -16.42
CA ASP A 31 -17.62 24.76 -16.65
C ASP A 31 -18.43 23.58 -16.09
N ILE A 32 -17.90 22.36 -16.28
CA ILE A 32 -18.53 21.12 -15.77
C ILE A 32 -18.52 21.11 -14.25
N GLU A 33 -17.37 21.37 -13.62
CA GLU A 33 -17.24 21.42 -12.16
C GLU A 33 -18.19 22.45 -11.54
N LYS A 34 -18.26 23.63 -12.16
CA LYS A 34 -19.19 24.69 -11.75
C LYS A 34 -20.65 24.25 -11.89
N TRP A 35 -20.99 23.59 -12.99
CA TRP A 35 -22.34 23.09 -13.20
C TRP A 35 -22.71 22.00 -12.18
N VAL A 36 -21.83 21.03 -11.96
CA VAL A 36 -22.03 19.96 -10.96
C VAL A 36 -22.20 20.53 -9.55
N ARG A 37 -21.35 21.47 -9.17
CA ARG A 37 -21.39 22.15 -7.87
C ARG A 37 -22.73 22.89 -7.67
N ASN A 38 -23.19 23.60 -8.68
CA ASN A 38 -24.47 24.33 -8.65
C ASN A 38 -25.69 23.39 -8.64
N ASN A 39 -25.52 22.12 -9.04
CA ASN A 39 -26.58 21.12 -9.09
C ASN A 39 -26.39 20.01 -8.04
N ARG A 40 -25.61 20.23 -6.99
CA ARG A 40 -25.30 19.24 -5.96
C ARG A 40 -26.56 18.60 -5.34
N ASP A 41 -27.61 19.38 -5.12
CA ASP A 41 -28.91 18.90 -4.62
C ASP A 41 -29.60 17.93 -5.59
N LEU A 42 -29.45 18.16 -6.89
CA LEU A 42 -29.94 17.22 -7.92
C LEU A 42 -29.22 15.88 -7.79
N PHE A 43 -27.89 15.89 -7.70
CA PHE A 43 -27.09 14.66 -7.55
C PHE A 43 -27.41 13.93 -6.25
N TYR A 44 -27.67 14.64 -5.15
CA TYR A 44 -28.09 14.03 -3.90
C TYR A 44 -29.43 13.30 -4.02
N LYS A 45 -30.43 13.93 -4.67
CA LYS A 45 -31.72 13.28 -4.94
C LYS A 45 -31.57 12.06 -5.83
N LEU A 46 -30.72 12.15 -6.85
CA LEU A 46 -30.40 11.01 -7.73
C LEU A 46 -29.71 9.90 -6.96
N SER A 47 -28.68 10.21 -6.20
CA SER A 47 -27.95 9.25 -5.39
C SER A 47 -28.89 8.50 -4.44
N SER A 48 -29.75 9.21 -3.70
CA SER A 48 -30.74 8.62 -2.80
C SER A 48 -31.73 7.68 -3.53
N ALA A 49 -32.06 7.98 -4.79
CA ALA A 49 -32.88 7.10 -5.61
C ALA A 49 -32.10 5.87 -6.11
N TYR A 50 -30.84 6.04 -6.50
CA TYR A 50 -29.97 4.97 -6.97
C TYR A 50 -29.58 3.98 -5.87
N MET A 51 -29.43 4.43 -4.61
CA MET A 51 -29.16 3.53 -3.47
C MET A 51 -30.29 2.48 -3.26
N LYS A 52 -31.46 2.69 -3.82
CA LYS A 52 -32.59 1.72 -3.80
C LYS A 52 -32.61 0.77 -4.97
N LYS A 53 -31.72 0.93 -5.95
CA LYS A 53 -31.64 0.11 -7.15
C LYS A 53 -30.75 -1.12 -6.96
N ARG A 54 -30.51 -1.88 -8.04
CA ARG A 54 -29.67 -3.08 -8.02
C ARG A 54 -28.19 -2.74 -8.23
N GLY A 55 -27.29 -3.67 -7.89
CA GLY A 55 -25.85 -3.51 -7.77
C GLY A 55 -25.17 -2.60 -8.81
N MET A 56 -25.26 -2.92 -10.11
CA MET A 56 -24.59 -2.13 -11.16
C MET A 56 -25.09 -0.69 -11.26
N GLU A 57 -26.35 -0.44 -10.97
CA GLU A 57 -26.90 0.92 -10.99
C GLU A 57 -26.39 1.75 -9.79
N LYS A 58 -26.28 1.12 -8.62
CA LYS A 58 -25.65 1.75 -7.46
C LYS A 58 -24.17 2.02 -7.71
N ALA A 59 -23.47 1.06 -8.30
CA ALA A 59 -22.05 1.21 -8.65
C ALA A 59 -21.83 2.37 -9.62
N LEU A 60 -22.68 2.51 -10.65
CA LEU A 60 -22.63 3.63 -11.59
C LEU A 60 -22.80 4.97 -10.86
N MET A 61 -23.73 5.06 -9.89
CA MET A 61 -23.91 6.29 -9.13
C MET A 61 -22.72 6.60 -8.23
N ALA A 62 -22.14 5.58 -7.60
CA ALA A 62 -20.93 5.75 -6.79
C ALA A 62 -19.73 6.22 -7.65
N TYR A 63 -19.59 5.70 -8.86
CA TYR A 63 -18.61 6.17 -9.85
C TYR A 63 -18.83 7.65 -10.21
N ILE A 64 -20.07 8.10 -10.45
CA ILE A 64 -20.37 9.51 -10.71
C ILE A 64 -20.03 10.39 -9.51
N ILE A 65 -20.29 9.91 -8.28
CA ILE A 65 -19.94 10.63 -7.04
C ILE A 65 -18.42 10.79 -6.94
N GLU A 66 -17.65 9.76 -7.27
CA GLU A 66 -16.19 9.79 -7.28
C GLU A 66 -15.67 10.75 -8.36
N GLN A 67 -16.07 10.58 -9.62
CA GLN A 67 -15.59 11.38 -10.76
C GLN A 67 -15.84 12.88 -10.60
N HIS A 68 -16.93 13.25 -9.94
CA HIS A 68 -17.30 14.65 -9.74
C HIS A 68 -17.00 15.17 -8.32
N HIS A 69 -16.21 14.46 -7.53
CA HIS A 69 -15.78 14.86 -6.18
C HIS A 69 -16.97 15.33 -5.30
N LEU A 70 -18.09 14.59 -5.35
CA LEU A 70 -19.31 15.00 -4.66
C LEU A 70 -19.27 14.77 -3.14
N CYS A 71 -18.40 13.89 -2.63
CA CYS A 71 -18.15 13.78 -1.21
C CYS A 71 -17.47 15.06 -0.71
N GLY A 72 -18.16 15.81 0.14
CA GLY A 72 -17.68 17.08 0.67
C GLY A 72 -17.01 16.95 2.03
N PRO A 73 -16.53 18.07 2.58
CA PRO A 73 -15.93 18.11 3.90
C PRO A 73 -16.99 17.93 5.00
N GLY A 74 -16.53 17.33 6.11
CA GLY A 74 -17.31 17.19 7.34
C GLY A 74 -17.99 15.85 7.54
N ALA A 75 -18.00 15.40 8.79
CA ALA A 75 -18.43 14.08 9.24
C ALA A 75 -19.89 13.71 8.91
N ARG A 76 -20.69 14.67 8.46
CA ARG A 76 -22.10 14.48 8.10
C ARG A 76 -22.40 14.76 6.63
N ASP A 77 -21.37 14.77 5.77
CA ASP A 77 -21.62 14.92 4.34
C ASP A 77 -22.52 13.79 3.83
N PRO A 78 -23.65 14.13 3.17
CA PRO A 78 -24.66 13.13 2.84
C PRO A 78 -24.21 12.14 1.77
N PHE A 79 -23.28 12.52 0.87
CA PHE A 79 -22.71 11.60 -0.11
C PHE A 79 -21.72 10.66 0.56
N ALA A 80 -20.84 11.17 1.40
CA ALA A 80 -19.88 10.35 2.14
C ALA A 80 -20.59 9.32 3.03
N LEU A 81 -21.66 9.70 3.72
CA LEU A 81 -22.48 8.75 4.51
C LEU A 81 -23.13 7.65 3.63
N GLN A 82 -23.59 7.98 2.43
CA GLN A 82 -24.09 6.98 1.49
C GLN A 82 -22.97 6.04 1.00
N MET A 83 -21.76 6.56 0.77
CA MET A 83 -20.61 5.75 0.38
C MET A 83 -20.13 4.86 1.54
N GLU A 84 -20.08 5.36 2.79
CA GLU A 84 -19.82 4.54 3.98
C GLU A 84 -20.78 3.33 4.08
N TRP A 85 -22.06 3.54 3.77
CA TRP A 85 -23.02 2.45 3.74
C TRP A 85 -22.75 1.49 2.58
N LEU A 86 -22.37 2.00 1.40
CA LEU A 86 -22.19 1.22 0.19
C LEU A 86 -20.92 0.36 0.21
N VAL A 87 -19.91 0.65 1.03
CA VAL A 87 -18.70 -0.18 1.18
C VAL A 87 -18.98 -1.58 1.71
N SER A 88 -20.18 -1.83 2.25
CA SER A 88 -20.65 -3.14 2.69
C SER A 88 -21.61 -3.83 1.71
N ASP A 89 -21.82 -3.28 0.53
CA ASP A 89 -22.72 -3.87 -0.48
C ASP A 89 -22.24 -5.25 -0.97
N HIS A 90 -23.15 -6.10 -1.38
CA HIS A 90 -22.80 -7.41 -1.94
C HIS A 90 -21.98 -7.32 -3.23
N SER A 91 -22.19 -6.29 -4.04
CA SER A 91 -21.47 -6.06 -5.29
C SER A 91 -20.08 -5.47 -5.02
N ILE A 92 -19.04 -6.13 -5.52
CA ILE A 92 -17.67 -5.63 -5.46
C ILE A 92 -17.54 -4.25 -6.12
N TYR A 93 -18.20 -4.02 -7.24
CA TYR A 93 -18.18 -2.74 -7.95
C TYR A 93 -18.78 -1.60 -7.13
N CYS A 94 -19.82 -1.89 -6.33
CA CYS A 94 -20.38 -0.91 -5.40
C CYS A 94 -19.36 -0.53 -4.32
N ARG A 95 -18.71 -1.53 -3.72
CA ARG A 95 -17.75 -1.33 -2.65
C ARG A 95 -16.52 -0.55 -3.12
N GLU A 96 -15.95 -0.95 -4.26
CA GLU A 96 -14.76 -0.31 -4.82
C GLU A 96 -15.02 1.14 -5.21
N ASN A 97 -16.10 1.40 -5.98
CA ASN A 97 -16.44 2.77 -6.36
C ASN A 97 -16.80 3.63 -5.15
N ALA A 98 -17.41 3.06 -4.11
CA ALA A 98 -17.66 3.77 -2.86
C ALA A 98 -16.36 4.16 -2.14
N LEU A 99 -15.39 3.25 -2.07
CA LEU A 99 -14.07 3.55 -1.50
C LEU A 99 -13.37 4.66 -2.29
N TYR A 100 -13.33 4.56 -3.64
CA TYR A 100 -12.74 5.59 -4.47
C TYR A 100 -13.43 6.95 -4.31
N ALA A 101 -14.75 6.97 -4.16
CA ALA A 101 -15.48 8.22 -3.87
C ALA A 101 -15.09 8.83 -2.51
N LEU A 102 -14.83 8.00 -1.49
CA LEU A 102 -14.35 8.47 -0.19
C LEU A 102 -12.91 8.98 -0.27
N TYR A 103 -12.05 8.34 -1.04
CA TYR A 103 -10.68 8.83 -1.28
C TYR A 103 -10.68 10.17 -2.03
N ALA A 104 -11.54 10.31 -3.05
CA ALA A 104 -11.72 11.55 -3.79
C ALA A 104 -12.29 12.69 -2.91
N GLY A 105 -13.09 12.34 -1.90
CA GLY A 105 -13.61 13.30 -0.90
C GLY A 105 -12.57 13.88 0.04
N GLY A 106 -11.40 13.23 0.18
CA GLY A 106 -10.24 13.74 0.91
C GLY A 106 -10.43 13.91 2.42
N GLN A 107 -11.41 13.22 3.02
CA GLN A 107 -11.70 13.30 4.46
C GLN A 107 -11.30 12.00 5.17
N PRO A 108 -10.26 11.99 6.04
CA PRO A 108 -9.77 10.79 6.71
C PRO A 108 -10.84 10.05 7.50
N GLU A 109 -11.73 10.78 8.19
CA GLU A 109 -12.76 10.18 9.04
C GLU A 109 -13.69 9.22 8.29
N HIS A 110 -14.03 9.51 7.03
CA HIS A 110 -14.89 8.65 6.23
C HIS A 110 -14.15 7.39 5.76
N VAL A 111 -12.87 7.53 5.41
CA VAL A 111 -12.00 6.40 5.05
C VAL A 111 -11.80 5.46 6.26
N ILE A 112 -11.54 6.01 7.45
CA ILE A 112 -11.42 5.25 8.70
C ILE A 112 -12.69 4.43 8.97
N LYS A 113 -13.86 5.06 8.89
CA LYS A 113 -15.16 4.39 9.10
C LYS A 113 -15.37 3.29 8.06
N ALA A 114 -15.04 3.52 6.80
CA ALA A 114 -15.15 2.52 5.74
C ALA A 114 -14.32 1.27 6.09
N TYR A 115 -13.08 1.43 6.52
CA TYR A 115 -12.23 0.29 6.92
C TYR A 115 -12.68 -0.39 8.22
N HIS A 116 -13.27 0.34 9.16
CA HIS A 116 -13.93 -0.27 10.32
C HIS A 116 -15.11 -1.16 9.90
N ILE A 117 -15.94 -0.70 8.96
CA ILE A 117 -17.06 -1.48 8.42
C ILE A 117 -16.54 -2.74 7.74
N LEU A 118 -15.57 -2.61 6.83
CA LEU A 118 -14.98 -3.71 6.09
C LEU A 118 -14.35 -4.75 7.02
N THR A 119 -13.58 -4.31 8.03
CA THR A 119 -13.00 -5.18 9.06
C THR A 119 -14.07 -5.95 9.82
N ARG A 120 -15.10 -5.25 10.32
CA ARG A 120 -16.20 -5.86 11.09
C ARG A 120 -16.98 -6.88 10.27
N MET A 121 -17.17 -6.62 8.99
CA MET A 121 -17.89 -7.50 8.08
C MET A 121 -17.00 -8.57 7.45
N ARG A 122 -15.69 -8.57 7.73
CA ARG A 122 -14.70 -9.50 7.16
C ARG A 122 -14.70 -9.47 5.64
N ILE A 123 -14.84 -8.28 5.06
CA ILE A 123 -14.76 -8.04 3.62
C ILE A 123 -13.34 -7.58 3.31
N GLU A 124 -12.68 -8.24 2.37
CA GLU A 124 -11.32 -7.91 1.92
C GLU A 124 -11.34 -7.59 0.43
N HIS A 125 -10.64 -6.54 0.05
CA HIS A 125 -10.35 -6.17 -1.33
C HIS A 125 -8.90 -6.55 -1.62
N SER A 126 -8.48 -6.65 -2.89
CA SER A 126 -7.09 -6.96 -3.18
C SER A 126 -6.13 -5.92 -2.53
N SER A 127 -5.00 -6.39 -1.99
CA SER A 127 -4.01 -5.53 -1.33
C SER A 127 -3.55 -4.38 -2.25
N LYS A 128 -3.45 -4.66 -3.56
CA LYS A 128 -3.12 -3.64 -4.56
C LYS A 128 -4.20 -2.57 -4.62
N MET A 129 -5.48 -2.95 -4.76
CA MET A 129 -6.60 -2.00 -4.80
C MET A 129 -6.65 -1.12 -3.55
N VAL A 130 -6.42 -1.69 -2.36
CA VAL A 130 -6.39 -0.94 -1.10
C VAL A 130 -5.23 0.05 -1.08
N THR A 131 -4.01 -0.40 -1.42
CA THR A 131 -2.82 0.46 -1.40
C THR A 131 -2.90 1.57 -2.45
N ASP A 132 -3.26 1.24 -3.69
CA ASP A 132 -3.41 2.22 -4.78
C ASP A 132 -4.53 3.23 -4.46
N GLY A 133 -5.64 2.76 -3.87
CA GLY A 133 -6.74 3.61 -3.43
C GLY A 133 -6.32 4.59 -2.34
N LEU A 134 -5.61 4.14 -1.30
CA LEU A 134 -5.07 5.02 -0.27
C LEU A 134 -4.07 6.03 -0.84
N LEU A 135 -3.27 5.63 -1.84
CA LEU A 135 -2.36 6.53 -2.54
C LEU A 135 -3.10 7.55 -3.43
N SER A 136 -4.31 7.24 -3.89
CA SER A 136 -5.15 8.18 -4.66
C SER A 136 -5.88 9.21 -3.79
N PHE A 137 -5.82 9.08 -2.45
CA PHE A 137 -6.50 9.97 -1.52
C PHE A 137 -6.17 11.45 -1.80
N GLN A 138 -7.20 12.28 -1.96
CA GLN A 138 -7.08 13.67 -2.37
C GLN A 138 -6.86 14.66 -1.21
N GLY A 139 -6.91 14.19 0.04
CA GLY A 139 -6.54 14.94 1.23
C GLY A 139 -5.06 14.80 1.60
N ASP A 140 -4.74 15.20 2.84
CA ASP A 140 -3.43 15.00 3.42
C ASP A 140 -3.21 13.51 3.73
N ARG A 141 -2.29 12.86 2.98
CA ARG A 141 -1.99 11.43 3.11
C ARG A 141 -1.22 11.10 4.40
N GLU A 142 -0.42 12.02 4.91
CA GLU A 142 0.26 11.83 6.19
C GLU A 142 -0.75 11.89 7.33
N LEU A 143 -1.68 12.83 7.29
CA LEU A 143 -2.79 12.88 8.24
C LEU A 143 -3.64 11.61 8.17
N LEU A 144 -3.98 11.12 6.97
CA LEU A 144 -4.70 9.86 6.81
C LEU A 144 -3.93 8.70 7.45
N ALA A 145 -2.62 8.60 7.22
CA ALA A 145 -1.80 7.54 7.79
C ALA A 145 -1.76 7.62 9.33
N GLU A 146 -1.65 8.80 9.91
CA GLU A 146 -1.71 8.99 11.36
C GLU A 146 -3.08 8.59 11.94
N GLU A 147 -4.16 8.94 11.26
CA GLU A 147 -5.51 8.54 11.69
C GLU A 147 -5.73 7.02 11.54
N LEU A 148 -5.22 6.39 10.48
CA LEU A 148 -5.21 4.93 10.36
C LEU A 148 -4.42 4.29 11.51
N TRP A 149 -3.26 4.85 11.87
CA TRP A 149 -2.48 4.35 12.99
C TRP A 149 -3.18 4.52 14.34
N LYS A 150 -3.82 5.65 14.62
CA LYS A 150 -4.60 5.88 15.86
C LYS A 150 -5.69 4.83 16.05
N ASN A 151 -6.22 4.31 14.97
CA ASN A 151 -7.27 3.29 14.97
C ASN A 151 -6.74 1.85 14.76
N TRP A 152 -5.42 1.65 14.85
CA TRP A 152 -4.71 0.41 14.52
C TRP A 152 -5.33 -0.86 15.08
N THR A 153 -5.72 -0.84 16.36
CA THR A 153 -6.26 -2.01 17.06
C THR A 153 -7.64 -2.46 16.56
N HIS A 154 -8.35 -1.61 15.84
CA HIS A 154 -9.68 -1.89 15.31
C HIS A 154 -9.67 -2.59 13.94
N TYR A 155 -8.51 -2.69 13.30
CA TYR A 155 -8.40 -3.27 11.96
C TYR A 155 -8.00 -4.75 11.99
N SER A 156 -8.48 -5.50 10.98
CA SER A 156 -8.01 -6.85 10.74
C SER A 156 -6.52 -6.84 10.37
N THR A 157 -5.83 -7.95 10.62
CA THR A 157 -4.43 -8.14 10.23
C THR A 157 -4.22 -7.85 8.74
N TYR A 158 -5.15 -8.28 7.89
CA TYR A 158 -5.12 -8.00 6.47
C TYR A 158 -5.01 -6.51 6.15
N TYR A 159 -5.86 -5.67 6.74
CA TYR A 159 -5.80 -4.24 6.51
C TYR A 159 -4.57 -3.59 7.14
N LYS A 160 -4.08 -4.09 8.29
CA LYS A 160 -2.81 -3.63 8.87
C LYS A 160 -1.64 -3.83 7.89
N ILE A 161 -1.59 -4.98 7.20
CA ILE A 161 -0.58 -5.24 6.16
C ILE A 161 -0.69 -4.22 5.00
N CYS A 162 -1.91 -3.97 4.51
CA CYS A 162 -2.14 -2.98 3.48
C CYS A 162 -1.71 -1.57 3.91
N PHE A 163 -1.97 -1.20 5.18
CA PHE A 163 -1.59 0.10 5.72
C PHE A 163 -0.08 0.22 5.90
N VAL A 164 0.64 -0.83 6.33
CA VAL A 164 2.11 -0.81 6.34
C VAL A 164 2.66 -0.60 4.94
N ASN A 165 2.07 -1.24 3.91
CA ASN A 165 2.46 -1.01 2.52
C ASN A 165 2.20 0.44 2.09
N PHE A 166 1.07 1.03 2.47
CA PHE A 166 0.77 2.44 2.23
C PHE A 166 1.75 3.36 2.96
N PHE A 167 2.02 3.15 4.26
CA PHE A 167 3.00 3.94 5.03
C PHE A 167 4.38 3.88 4.37
N ARG A 168 4.80 2.70 3.88
CA ARG A 168 6.06 2.54 3.16
C ARG A 168 6.14 3.42 1.90
N MET A 169 5.02 3.74 1.27
CA MET A 169 5.01 4.58 0.07
C MET A 169 5.11 6.06 0.39
N ILE A 170 4.63 6.50 1.54
CA ILE A 170 4.44 7.92 1.84
C ILE A 170 5.43 8.50 2.88
N SER A 171 5.75 7.78 3.96
CA SER A 171 6.47 8.40 5.09
C SER A 171 7.34 7.44 5.88
N GLY A 172 8.48 7.95 6.38
CA GLY A 172 9.36 7.29 7.34
C GLY A 172 8.99 7.49 8.81
N ASN A 173 7.90 8.21 9.12
CA ASN A 173 7.54 8.62 10.48
C ASN A 173 7.00 7.50 11.39
N PHE A 174 6.83 6.28 10.85
CA PHE A 174 6.27 5.14 11.56
C PHE A 174 7.32 4.16 12.11
N THR A 175 8.62 4.47 12.00
CA THR A 175 9.73 3.56 12.33
C THR A 175 9.67 3.05 13.77
N GLU A 176 9.48 3.90 14.77
CA GLU A 176 9.45 3.48 16.17
C GLU A 176 8.25 2.56 16.46
N ARG A 177 7.08 2.94 15.96
CA ARG A 177 5.82 2.21 16.14
C ARG A 177 5.86 0.85 15.44
N LEU A 178 6.37 0.80 14.22
CA LEU A 178 6.49 -0.43 13.44
C LEU A 178 7.58 -1.36 14.00
N LEU A 179 8.61 -0.84 14.66
CA LEU A 179 9.58 -1.70 15.36
C LEU A 179 8.91 -2.49 16.49
N ILE A 180 7.97 -1.89 17.21
CA ILE A 180 7.19 -2.59 18.23
C ILE A 180 6.38 -3.72 17.58
N VAL A 181 5.72 -3.44 16.45
CA VAL A 181 4.96 -4.46 15.68
C VAL A 181 5.85 -5.60 15.21
N LEU A 182 7.07 -5.29 14.74
CA LEU A 182 8.03 -6.31 14.27
C LEU A 182 8.51 -7.23 15.39
N LYS A 183 8.77 -6.66 16.58
CA LYS A 183 9.31 -7.41 17.74
C LYS A 183 8.26 -8.22 18.49
N ASP A 184 7.00 -7.90 18.33
CA ASP A 184 5.91 -8.64 18.96
C ASP A 184 5.65 -9.95 18.17
N GLU A 185 6.01 -11.07 18.79
CA GLU A 185 5.92 -12.41 18.20
C GLU A 185 4.46 -12.89 18.04
N GLU A 186 3.51 -12.29 18.76
CA GLU A 186 2.09 -12.58 18.61
C GLU A 186 1.48 -11.97 17.36
N ASN A 187 2.17 -11.00 16.72
CA ASN A 187 1.74 -10.45 15.46
C ASN A 187 1.90 -11.46 14.31
N ASP A 188 0.93 -11.40 13.42
CA ASP A 188 0.90 -12.23 12.21
C ASP A 188 2.21 -12.12 11.41
N ARG A 189 2.63 -13.26 10.84
CA ARG A 189 3.85 -13.40 10.07
C ARG A 189 3.92 -12.41 8.90
N GLU A 190 2.87 -12.31 8.08
CA GLU A 190 2.87 -11.43 6.92
C GLU A 190 2.92 -9.96 7.32
N LEU A 191 2.32 -9.59 8.46
CA LEU A 191 2.42 -8.26 9.01
C LEU A 191 3.87 -7.92 9.39
N ARG A 192 4.56 -8.82 10.10
CA ARG A 192 5.97 -8.64 10.47
C ARG A 192 6.87 -8.57 9.23
N LEU A 193 6.61 -9.39 8.20
CA LEU A 193 7.32 -9.34 6.92
C LEU A 193 7.08 -8.01 6.17
N ALA A 194 5.88 -7.46 6.20
CA ALA A 194 5.59 -6.15 5.63
C ALA A 194 6.39 -5.04 6.33
N VAL A 195 6.55 -5.14 7.65
CA VAL A 195 7.35 -4.20 8.44
C VAL A 195 8.86 -4.31 8.10
N ILE A 196 9.41 -5.50 7.88
CA ILE A 196 10.81 -5.64 7.41
C ILE A 196 11.00 -4.93 6.07
N ARG A 197 10.03 -5.08 5.13
CA ARG A 197 10.06 -4.35 3.85
C ARG A 197 9.99 -2.83 4.03
N TYR A 198 9.31 -2.34 5.07
CA TYR A 198 9.30 -0.92 5.44
C TYR A 198 10.70 -0.46 5.89
N PHE A 199 11.38 -1.21 6.75
CA PHE A 199 12.74 -0.89 7.22
C PHE A 199 13.81 -0.99 6.12
N ARG A 200 13.57 -1.72 5.05
CA ARG A 200 14.45 -1.68 3.87
C ARG A 200 14.45 -0.29 3.21
N LYS A 201 13.31 0.42 3.23
CA LYS A 201 13.19 1.76 2.65
C LYS A 201 13.56 2.86 3.63
N TYR A 202 13.11 2.75 4.86
CA TYR A 202 13.33 3.76 5.90
C TYR A 202 14.24 3.21 6.98
N LYS A 203 15.49 3.68 6.95
CA LYS A 203 16.51 3.28 7.94
C LYS A 203 16.10 3.72 9.34
N TYR A 204 16.34 2.84 10.31
CA TYR A 204 16.13 3.13 11.72
C TYR A 204 17.12 2.36 12.57
N ASP A 205 18.02 3.05 13.26
CA ASP A 205 19.15 2.46 13.97
C ASP A 205 18.73 1.41 15.00
N LYS A 206 17.60 1.65 15.71
CA LYS A 206 17.07 0.69 16.68
C LYS A 206 16.54 -0.61 16.03
N ALA A 207 16.20 -0.60 14.72
CA ALA A 207 15.81 -1.78 13.97
C ALA A 207 17.03 -2.54 13.43
N TRP A 208 18.13 -1.86 13.19
CA TRP A 208 19.33 -2.43 12.59
C TRP A 208 19.84 -3.68 13.30
N GLU A 209 20.09 -3.59 14.61
CA GLU A 209 20.56 -4.73 15.39
C GLU A 209 19.57 -5.90 15.36
N TYR A 210 18.27 -5.61 15.45
CA TYR A 210 17.25 -6.65 15.39
C TYR A 210 17.22 -7.35 14.03
N LEU A 211 17.37 -6.62 12.91
CA LEU A 211 17.49 -7.20 11.57
C LEU A 211 18.74 -8.08 11.44
N CYS A 212 19.86 -7.68 12.03
CA CYS A 212 21.08 -8.50 12.09
C CYS A 212 20.82 -9.81 12.83
N CYS A 213 20.22 -9.73 14.04
CA CYS A 213 19.87 -10.91 14.84
C CYS A 213 18.93 -11.86 14.07
N LEU A 214 17.92 -11.34 13.33
CA LEU A 214 17.03 -12.18 12.52
C LEU A 214 17.79 -12.98 11.43
N VAL A 215 18.86 -12.43 10.89
CA VAL A 215 19.71 -13.17 9.90
C VAL A 215 20.59 -14.21 10.59
N GLU A 216 21.12 -13.92 11.77
CA GLU A 216 22.08 -14.77 12.47
C GLU A 216 21.47 -15.92 13.28
N GLU A 217 20.29 -15.68 13.84
CA GLU A 217 19.63 -16.57 14.82
C GLU A 217 18.35 -17.21 14.26
N TRP A 218 18.22 -17.28 12.94
CA TRP A 218 17.01 -17.79 12.30
C TRP A 218 16.74 -19.26 12.68
N ARG A 219 15.45 -19.59 12.72
CA ARG A 219 14.97 -20.97 12.85
C ARG A 219 14.32 -21.41 11.53
N GLU A 220 14.19 -22.70 11.31
CA GLU A 220 13.60 -23.20 10.05
C GLU A 220 12.17 -22.71 9.82
N SER A 221 11.39 -22.50 10.88
CA SER A 221 10.06 -21.89 10.83
C SER A 221 10.06 -20.40 10.43
N ASP A 222 11.19 -19.71 10.60
CA ASP A 222 11.29 -18.25 10.54
C ASP A 222 12.22 -17.76 9.42
N TRP A 223 12.58 -18.64 8.51
CA TRP A 223 13.55 -18.38 7.44
C TRP A 223 13.22 -17.16 6.58
N GLU A 224 11.95 -16.83 6.42
CA GLU A 224 11.53 -15.69 5.61
C GLU A 224 11.86 -14.36 6.26
N TYR A 225 11.79 -14.28 7.60
CA TYR A 225 12.25 -13.10 8.32
C TYR A 225 13.75 -12.88 8.09
N ALA A 226 14.54 -13.94 8.17
CA ALA A 226 15.98 -13.88 7.93
C ALA A 226 16.28 -13.48 6.47
N ALA A 227 15.60 -14.10 5.51
CA ALA A 227 15.80 -13.81 4.08
C ALA A 227 15.43 -12.36 3.72
N LEU A 228 14.31 -11.84 4.26
CA LEU A 228 13.92 -10.44 4.04
C LEU A 228 14.80 -9.46 4.81
N SER A 229 15.22 -9.81 6.03
CA SER A 229 16.16 -8.99 6.81
C SER A 229 17.50 -8.86 6.11
N ALA A 230 18.01 -9.96 5.51
CA ALA A 230 19.21 -9.91 4.70
C ALA A 230 19.10 -8.90 3.55
N LEU A 231 17.94 -8.84 2.86
CA LEU A 231 17.68 -7.82 1.84
C LEU A 231 17.57 -6.42 2.42
N ALA A 232 16.94 -6.27 3.59
CA ALA A 232 16.77 -4.97 4.23
C ALA A 232 18.12 -4.38 4.68
N LEU A 233 19.04 -5.23 5.12
CA LEU A 233 20.37 -4.86 5.58
C LEU A 233 21.25 -4.22 4.48
N GLU A 234 20.92 -4.40 3.20
CA GLU A 234 21.53 -3.64 2.09
C GLU A 234 21.47 -2.11 2.34
N SER A 235 20.45 -1.65 3.02
CA SER A 235 20.27 -0.23 3.35
C SER A 235 21.05 0.23 4.60
N TYR A 236 21.70 -0.68 5.32
CA TYR A 236 22.40 -0.40 6.59
C TYR A 236 23.89 -0.73 6.48
N PRO A 237 24.70 0.11 5.77
CA PRO A 237 26.13 -0.15 5.61
C PRO A 237 26.89 -0.10 6.93
N GLY A 238 27.81 -1.02 7.14
CA GLY A 238 28.67 -1.07 8.31
C GLY A 238 29.18 -2.46 8.63
N LYS A 239 30.21 -2.54 9.48
CA LYS A 239 30.85 -3.80 9.85
C LYS A 239 29.87 -4.81 10.42
N ARG A 240 28.96 -4.36 11.27
CA ARG A 240 27.92 -5.21 11.90
C ARG A 240 27.03 -5.90 10.87
N THR A 241 26.61 -5.17 9.83
CA THR A 241 25.85 -5.73 8.69
C THR A 241 26.66 -6.75 7.91
N ILE A 242 27.92 -6.41 7.60
CA ILE A 242 28.81 -7.31 6.86
C ILE A 242 28.97 -8.63 7.62
N ASP A 243 29.19 -8.58 8.93
CA ASP A 243 29.35 -9.76 9.76
C ASP A 243 28.07 -10.61 9.80
N ALA A 244 26.89 -10.00 9.96
CA ALA A 244 25.61 -10.69 9.91
C ALA A 244 25.35 -11.34 8.53
N LEU A 245 25.60 -10.61 7.43
CA LEU A 245 25.40 -11.12 6.09
C LEU A 245 26.37 -12.26 5.73
N LYS A 246 27.62 -12.24 6.22
CA LYS A 246 28.55 -13.37 6.10
C LYS A 246 27.97 -14.62 6.74
N LYS A 247 27.49 -14.51 7.96
CA LYS A 247 26.84 -15.63 8.66
C LYS A 247 25.60 -16.11 7.91
N GLY A 248 24.82 -15.18 7.32
CA GLY A 248 23.69 -15.53 6.45
C GLY A 248 24.08 -16.28 5.19
N CYS A 249 25.28 -16.03 4.62
CA CYS A 249 25.81 -16.79 3.48
C CYS A 249 26.08 -18.25 3.84
N GLU A 250 26.41 -18.59 5.09
CA GLU A 250 26.63 -19.95 5.58
C GLU A 250 25.31 -20.68 5.92
N SER A 251 24.16 -20.02 5.81
CA SER A 251 22.85 -20.62 6.12
C SER A 251 22.55 -21.84 5.24
N ARG A 252 21.93 -22.87 5.82
CA ARG A 252 21.41 -24.02 5.05
C ARG A 252 20.25 -23.66 4.13
N ASN A 253 19.51 -22.58 4.44
CA ASN A 253 18.40 -22.12 3.61
C ASN A 253 18.91 -21.34 2.40
N TRP A 254 18.51 -21.76 1.21
CA TRP A 254 18.96 -21.17 -0.05
C TRP A 254 18.60 -19.68 -0.18
N TYR A 255 17.39 -19.30 0.24
CA TYR A 255 16.93 -17.89 0.14
C TYR A 255 17.71 -16.96 1.07
N ILE A 256 18.07 -17.43 2.27
CA ILE A 256 18.90 -16.64 3.19
C ILE A 256 20.28 -16.44 2.58
N ARG A 257 20.92 -17.52 2.09
CA ARG A 257 22.23 -17.43 1.42
C ARG A 257 22.21 -16.47 0.24
N TYR A 258 21.21 -16.66 -0.64
CA TYR A 258 21.05 -15.86 -1.85
C TYR A 258 20.91 -14.35 -1.53
N ASN A 259 20.00 -14.00 -0.63
CA ASN A 259 19.74 -12.60 -0.26
C ASN A 259 20.93 -11.98 0.50
N SER A 260 21.59 -12.78 1.37
CA SER A 260 22.79 -12.34 2.10
C SER A 260 23.95 -12.04 1.16
N ALA A 261 24.24 -12.97 0.23
CA ALA A 261 25.31 -12.77 -0.76
C ALA A 261 25.01 -11.57 -1.68
N GLN A 262 23.75 -11.41 -2.10
CA GLN A 262 23.32 -10.26 -2.91
C GLN A 262 23.55 -8.93 -2.21
N SER A 263 23.09 -8.81 -0.96
CA SER A 263 23.23 -7.57 -0.18
C SER A 263 24.70 -7.31 0.19
N LEU A 264 25.44 -8.36 0.54
CA LEU A 264 26.87 -8.28 0.83
C LEU A 264 27.66 -7.77 -0.39
N GLY A 265 27.36 -8.30 -1.59
CA GLY A 265 28.03 -7.88 -2.83
C GLY A 265 27.81 -6.41 -3.22
N LYS A 266 26.76 -5.77 -2.70
CA LYS A 266 26.49 -4.33 -2.89
C LYS A 266 27.18 -3.44 -1.84
N LEU A 267 27.54 -4.00 -0.69
CA LEU A 267 28.09 -3.26 0.44
C LEU A 267 29.62 -3.25 0.51
N ILE A 268 30.27 -4.14 -0.22
CA ILE A 268 31.72 -4.32 -0.21
C ILE A 268 32.33 -4.08 -1.60
N ASP A 269 33.59 -3.60 -1.60
CA ASP A 269 34.32 -3.35 -2.82
C ASP A 269 34.88 -4.65 -3.48
N HIS A 270 35.43 -4.52 -4.68
CA HIS A 270 35.95 -5.65 -5.47
C HIS A 270 37.08 -6.41 -4.76
N GLU A 271 38.01 -5.73 -4.08
CA GLU A 271 39.11 -6.35 -3.33
C GLU A 271 38.56 -7.18 -2.16
N GLN A 272 37.59 -6.63 -1.43
CA GLN A 272 36.93 -7.33 -0.33
C GLN A 272 36.13 -8.53 -0.81
N LYS A 273 35.46 -8.46 -1.99
CA LYS A 273 34.78 -9.60 -2.63
C LYS A 273 35.76 -10.76 -2.88
N GLY A 274 36.89 -10.46 -3.51
CA GLY A 274 37.90 -11.46 -3.79
C GLY A 274 38.48 -12.12 -2.54
N LYS A 275 38.80 -11.33 -1.52
CA LYS A 275 39.28 -11.83 -0.22
C LYS A 275 38.26 -12.70 0.51
N LEU A 276 36.98 -12.34 0.45
CA LEU A 276 35.91 -13.13 1.07
C LEU A 276 35.77 -14.50 0.40
N ILE A 277 35.71 -14.55 -0.93
CA ILE A 277 35.61 -15.83 -1.66
C ILE A 277 36.80 -16.73 -1.38
N GLN A 278 38.03 -16.16 -1.35
CA GLN A 278 39.26 -16.96 -1.13
C GLN A 278 39.29 -17.56 0.28
N ASN A 279 38.86 -16.81 1.30
CA ASN A 279 38.91 -17.20 2.71
C ASN A 279 37.72 -18.03 3.19
N GLU A 280 36.65 -18.11 2.38
CA GLU A 280 35.43 -18.84 2.76
C GLU A 280 35.67 -20.35 2.71
N LYS A 281 35.30 -21.02 3.80
CA LYS A 281 35.49 -22.48 3.97
C LYS A 281 34.24 -23.28 3.61
N ASP A 282 33.05 -22.68 3.82
CA ASP A 282 31.77 -23.30 3.44
C ASP A 282 31.65 -23.25 1.91
N ILE A 283 31.58 -24.42 1.26
CA ILE A 283 31.59 -24.54 -0.20
C ILE A 283 30.32 -23.88 -0.80
N TYR A 284 29.16 -24.00 -0.13
CA TYR A 284 27.90 -23.43 -0.63
C TYR A 284 27.86 -21.91 -0.48
N ALA A 285 28.41 -21.37 0.62
CA ALA A 285 28.59 -19.94 0.80
C ALA A 285 29.54 -19.36 -0.27
N LYS A 286 30.65 -20.02 -0.49
CA LYS A 286 31.66 -19.64 -1.50
C LYS A 286 31.07 -19.59 -2.91
N GLU A 287 30.36 -20.63 -3.32
CA GLU A 287 29.70 -20.69 -4.64
C GLU A 287 28.63 -19.62 -4.79
N MET A 288 27.83 -19.39 -3.77
CA MET A 288 26.78 -18.36 -3.80
C MET A 288 27.34 -16.94 -3.86
N MET A 289 28.40 -16.65 -3.09
CA MET A 289 29.11 -15.37 -3.16
C MET A 289 29.76 -15.17 -4.53
N ALA A 290 30.44 -16.18 -5.07
CA ALA A 290 31.02 -16.11 -6.41
C ALA A 290 29.96 -15.80 -7.47
N TYR A 291 28.84 -16.51 -7.45
CA TYR A 291 27.71 -16.29 -8.35
C TYR A 291 27.14 -14.86 -8.27
N LYS A 292 26.92 -14.36 -7.04
CA LYS A 292 26.30 -13.05 -6.84
C LYS A 292 27.26 -11.88 -7.08
N PHE A 293 28.54 -12.04 -6.78
CA PHE A 293 29.50 -10.97 -6.96
C PHE A 293 29.87 -10.75 -8.43
N MET A 294 29.86 -11.81 -9.26
CA MET A 294 30.05 -11.68 -10.72
C MET A 294 28.86 -10.98 -11.40
N GLY A 295 27.63 -11.29 -11.01
CA GLY A 295 26.42 -10.69 -11.62
C GLY A 295 26.18 -9.21 -11.28
N THR A 296 26.93 -8.62 -10.35
CA THR A 296 26.87 -7.17 -10.04
C THR A 296 27.75 -6.34 -10.96
N GLU A 297 28.61 -6.92 -11.76
CA GLU A 297 29.52 -6.21 -12.69
C GLU A 297 28.86 -5.96 -14.06
N GLU A 298 27.94 -6.81 -14.51
CA GLU A 298 27.24 -6.64 -15.79
C GLU A 298 26.13 -5.56 -15.77
N SER A 299 25.64 -5.16 -14.59
CA SER A 299 24.54 -4.17 -14.50
C SER A 299 25.00 -2.71 -14.40
N THR A 300 26.28 -2.42 -14.46
CA THR A 300 26.82 -1.04 -14.42
C THR A 300 27.19 -0.49 -15.80
N ASP A 301 27.07 -1.29 -16.87
CA ASP A 301 27.51 -0.89 -18.22
C ASP A 301 26.36 -0.59 -19.22
N ASP A 302 25.09 -0.79 -18.82
CA ASP A 302 23.91 -0.47 -19.65
C ASP A 302 23.24 0.86 -19.23
N GLY A 303 24.00 1.92 -19.21
CA GLY A 303 23.53 3.26 -18.84
C GLY A 303 24.16 4.39 -19.64
N CYS A 304 24.24 4.25 -20.95
CA CYS A 304 24.46 5.35 -21.90
C CYS A 304 23.90 4.95 -23.28
N ASP A 305 22.64 5.33 -23.54
CA ASP A 305 22.23 5.96 -24.81
C ASP A 305 20.79 6.47 -24.66
#